data_32a033ac854a8713ddd0a093d4dc0a8c
#
_entry.id   32a033ac854a8713ddd0a093d4dc0a8c
#
_cell.length_a   1.000
_cell.length_b   1.000
_cell.length_c   1.000
_cell.angle_alpha   90.00
_cell.angle_beta   90.00
_cell.angle_gamma   90.00
#
_symmetry.space_group_name_H-M   'P 1'
#
loop_
_entity.id
_entity.type
_entity.pdbx_description
1 polymer ?
#
loop_
_entity_poly.entity_id
_entity_poly.type
_entity_poly.pdbx_seq_one_letter_code
_entity_poly.pdbx_strand_id
1 'polypeptide(L)'
;MNAPPGTIVVALGGNAVAPPGERPTISNQFRHTRASLAPIVELARQGWHIALVHGNGPQVGDELARNEIAADQVEPLPLGVLVAATAGWMGYMIQQSLQNALARAGVTRQVVTLITQTLCDPRDPNLRSPTKPIGHALDPVRVARLQARGVPVKEEQRGSWRRLAPSPRPSAVVEREMIHHLVAAGHIVVACGGGGPPVYDDPTLRLEGLDAVADKDRVAAILGREIAADVLLILTNVDAVYHAYGTPQQKAIRRLTLAQADHLLAGKELGTGSMRPKVEAAAAFVRAGEGGPGHRAIIAELAQGLAALQGEAGTTVTRD
;
A
#
# COMPACT_ATOMS: atom_id res chain seq x y z
N MET A 1 15.23 -24.35 -18.48
CA MET A 1 14.67 -23.38 -17.49
C MET A 1 13.21 -23.18 -17.87
N ASN A 2 12.27 -23.45 -16.97
CA ASN A 2 10.88 -23.15 -17.22
C ASN A 2 10.72 -21.63 -17.36
N ALA A 3 9.79 -21.17 -18.20
CA ALA A 3 9.45 -19.75 -18.29
C ALA A 3 9.08 -19.21 -16.90
N PRO A 4 9.40 -17.94 -16.58
CA PRO A 4 9.03 -17.36 -15.30
C PRO A 4 7.50 -17.43 -15.12
N PRO A 5 7.00 -17.61 -13.89
CA PRO A 5 5.57 -17.78 -13.64
C PRO A 5 4.74 -16.52 -13.90
N GLY A 6 5.36 -15.41 -14.25
CA GLY A 6 4.70 -14.14 -14.59
C GLY A 6 5.19 -12.96 -13.75
N THR A 7 4.47 -11.84 -13.86
CA THR A 7 4.74 -10.60 -13.12
C THR A 7 3.74 -10.45 -11.97
N ILE A 8 4.25 -10.11 -10.78
CA ILE A 8 3.45 -9.90 -9.58
C ILE A 8 3.71 -8.53 -8.96
N VAL A 9 2.65 -7.81 -8.65
CA VAL A 9 2.73 -6.64 -7.76
C VAL A 9 2.32 -7.07 -6.35
N VAL A 10 3.19 -6.85 -5.38
CA VAL A 10 2.93 -7.16 -3.97
C VAL A 10 2.76 -5.87 -3.19
N ALA A 11 1.58 -5.65 -2.62
CA ALA A 11 1.26 -4.50 -1.78
C ALA A 11 1.39 -4.87 -0.30
N LEU A 12 2.43 -4.37 0.36
CA LEU A 12 2.69 -4.60 1.80
C LEU A 12 1.94 -3.57 2.66
N GLY A 13 1.15 -4.04 3.61
CA GLY A 13 0.49 -3.20 4.59
C GLY A 13 1.48 -2.50 5.54
N GLY A 14 1.16 -1.31 6.02
CA GLY A 14 2.01 -0.60 7.00
C GLY A 14 2.23 -1.40 8.29
N ASN A 15 1.28 -2.22 8.70
CA ASN A 15 1.40 -3.11 9.85
C ASN A 15 2.44 -4.22 9.67
N ALA A 16 2.84 -4.54 8.43
CA ALA A 16 3.96 -5.46 8.17
C ALA A 16 5.30 -4.90 8.69
N VAL A 17 5.40 -3.57 8.80
CA VAL A 17 6.59 -2.86 9.24
C VAL A 17 6.45 -2.34 10.66
N ALA A 18 5.26 -1.86 11.02
CA ALA A 18 4.95 -1.29 12.33
C ALA A 18 3.61 -1.85 12.85
N PRO A 19 3.59 -3.06 13.43
CA PRO A 19 2.37 -3.65 13.96
C PRO A 19 1.82 -2.84 15.14
N PRO A 20 0.49 -2.81 15.32
CA PRO A 20 -0.13 -2.17 16.46
C PRO A 20 0.34 -2.77 17.79
N GLY A 21 0.40 -1.94 18.83
CA GLY A 21 0.72 -2.40 20.19
C GLY A 21 2.21 -2.47 20.52
N GLU A 22 3.10 -2.25 19.54
CA GLU A 22 4.54 -2.15 19.77
C GLU A 22 5.06 -0.74 19.46
N ARG A 23 6.01 -0.26 20.25
CA ARG A 23 6.66 1.04 20.01
C ARG A 23 7.39 1.00 18.65
N PRO A 24 7.09 1.90 17.71
CA PRO A 24 7.63 1.86 16.34
C PRO A 24 9.05 2.45 16.28
N THR A 25 9.98 1.94 17.09
CA THR A 25 11.39 2.31 16.98
C THR A 25 11.93 1.83 15.63
N ILE A 26 12.97 2.51 15.12
CA ILE A 26 13.59 2.08 13.84
C ILE A 26 14.10 0.63 13.90
N SER A 27 14.65 0.20 15.03
CA SER A 27 15.10 -1.17 15.25
C SER A 27 13.95 -2.18 15.16
N ASN A 28 12.78 -1.87 15.73
CA ASN A 28 11.60 -2.70 15.66
C ASN A 28 11.07 -2.76 14.23
N GLN A 29 11.05 -1.64 13.52
CA GLN A 29 10.63 -1.60 12.12
C GLN A 29 11.53 -2.44 11.22
N PHE A 30 12.85 -2.39 11.39
CA PHE A 30 13.78 -3.28 10.69
C PHE A 30 13.54 -4.76 11.04
N ARG A 31 13.27 -5.09 12.30
CA ARG A 31 12.98 -6.46 12.75
C ARG A 31 11.72 -7.00 12.08
N HIS A 32 10.63 -6.23 12.08
CA HIS A 32 9.37 -6.60 11.43
C HIS A 32 9.52 -6.69 9.91
N THR A 33 10.22 -5.74 9.29
CA THR A 33 10.52 -5.80 7.85
C THR A 33 11.21 -7.11 7.49
N ARG A 34 12.28 -7.49 8.21
CA ARG A 34 12.98 -8.76 7.95
C ARG A 34 12.07 -9.97 8.08
N ALA A 35 11.19 -9.99 9.09
CA ALA A 35 10.23 -11.07 9.28
C ALA A 35 9.18 -11.15 8.16
N SER A 36 8.80 -10.00 7.59
CA SER A 36 7.77 -9.88 6.56
C SER A 36 8.23 -10.28 5.15
N LEU A 37 9.53 -10.44 4.92
CA LEU A 37 10.08 -10.65 3.56
C LEU A 37 10.20 -12.11 3.13
N ALA A 38 9.94 -13.07 3.99
CA ALA A 38 10.04 -14.50 3.65
C ALA A 38 9.20 -14.90 2.41
N PRO A 39 7.93 -14.47 2.26
CA PRO A 39 7.16 -14.75 1.06
C PRO A 39 7.78 -14.16 -0.21
N ILE A 40 8.40 -12.98 -0.12
CA ILE A 40 9.02 -12.30 -1.26
C ILE A 40 10.29 -13.04 -1.73
N VAL A 41 11.08 -13.54 -0.77
CA VAL A 41 12.26 -14.38 -1.09
C VAL A 41 11.83 -15.66 -1.83
N GLU A 42 10.74 -16.28 -1.40
CA GLU A 42 10.24 -17.49 -2.05
C GLU A 42 9.68 -17.21 -3.46
N LEU A 43 8.94 -16.10 -3.65
CA LEU A 43 8.53 -15.64 -4.98
C LEU A 43 9.75 -15.42 -5.89
N ALA A 44 10.79 -14.81 -5.35
CA ALA A 44 12.03 -14.58 -6.10
C ALA A 44 12.72 -15.89 -6.51
N ARG A 45 12.72 -16.91 -5.62
CA ARG A 45 13.25 -18.27 -5.92
C ARG A 45 12.45 -18.97 -6.99
N GLN A 46 11.13 -18.77 -7.01
CA GLN A 46 10.23 -19.33 -8.03
C GLN A 46 10.33 -18.60 -9.38
N GLY A 47 11.12 -17.53 -9.48
CA GLY A 47 11.34 -16.81 -10.73
C GLY A 47 10.31 -15.72 -11.05
N TRP A 48 9.43 -15.33 -10.13
CA TRP A 48 8.49 -14.23 -10.37
C TRP A 48 9.20 -12.92 -10.66
N HIS A 49 8.68 -12.15 -11.62
CA HIS A 49 9.02 -10.74 -11.81
C HIS A 49 8.26 -9.90 -10.76
N ILE A 50 8.97 -9.16 -9.90
CA ILE A 50 8.38 -8.62 -8.67
C ILE A 50 8.49 -7.11 -8.61
N ALA A 51 7.34 -6.41 -8.45
CA ALA A 51 7.27 -5.05 -7.94
C ALA A 51 6.66 -5.04 -6.53
N LEU A 52 7.26 -4.29 -5.60
CA LEU A 52 6.81 -4.14 -4.23
C LEU A 52 6.29 -2.73 -4.01
N VAL A 53 5.08 -2.62 -3.49
CA VAL A 53 4.49 -1.37 -3.01
C VAL A 53 4.30 -1.47 -1.51
N HIS A 54 4.74 -0.47 -0.74
CA HIS A 54 4.55 -0.47 0.70
C HIS A 54 3.71 0.72 1.19
N GLY A 55 2.99 0.53 2.29
CA GLY A 55 2.33 1.65 2.98
C GLY A 55 3.31 2.38 3.89
N ASN A 56 2.99 3.64 4.21
CA ASN A 56 3.76 4.49 5.12
C ASN A 56 2.88 5.26 6.13
N GLY A 57 1.61 4.92 6.25
CA GLY A 57 0.64 5.71 7.04
C GLY A 57 1.13 6.07 8.45
N PRO A 58 1.60 5.13 9.28
CA PRO A 58 2.19 5.45 10.59
C PRO A 58 3.39 6.40 10.48
N GLN A 59 4.31 6.11 9.56
CA GLN A 59 5.59 6.79 9.42
C GLN A 59 5.43 8.25 8.94
N VAL A 60 4.59 8.49 7.93
CA VAL A 60 4.32 9.86 7.45
C VAL A 60 3.62 10.71 8.53
N GLY A 61 2.81 10.08 9.37
CA GLY A 61 2.21 10.76 10.50
C GLY A 61 3.23 11.14 11.59
N ASP A 62 4.26 10.32 11.80
CA ASP A 62 5.36 10.65 12.70
C ASP A 62 6.22 11.79 12.14
N GLU A 63 6.51 11.80 10.83
CA GLU A 63 7.23 12.92 10.19
C GLU A 63 6.42 14.22 10.30
N LEU A 64 5.10 14.14 10.10
CA LEU A 64 4.23 15.28 10.26
C LEU A 64 4.21 15.82 11.70
N ALA A 65 4.25 14.91 12.69
CA ALA A 65 4.38 15.30 14.09
C ALA A 65 5.74 15.95 14.41
N ARG A 66 6.84 15.49 13.79
CA ARG A 66 8.17 16.13 13.88
C ARG A 66 8.14 17.54 13.29
N ASN A 67 7.53 17.72 12.11
CA ASN A 67 7.31 19.04 11.52
C ASN A 67 6.58 20.00 12.50
N GLU A 68 5.49 19.52 13.11
CA GLU A 68 4.70 20.32 14.03
C GLU A 68 5.46 20.73 15.30
N ILE A 69 6.35 19.86 15.78
CA ILE A 69 7.18 20.13 16.97
C ILE A 69 8.30 21.12 16.64
N ALA A 70 8.88 21.04 15.44
CA ALA A 70 10.01 21.84 15.01
C ALA A 70 9.63 23.13 14.26
N ALA A 71 8.34 23.39 14.04
CA ALA A 71 7.83 24.48 13.20
C ALA A 71 8.31 25.89 13.57
N ASP A 72 8.65 26.12 14.86
CA ASP A 72 9.19 27.39 15.33
C ASP A 72 10.70 27.56 15.02
N GLN A 73 11.38 26.52 14.56
CA GLN A 73 12.83 26.50 14.34
C GLN A 73 13.20 26.17 12.89
N VAL A 74 12.39 25.37 12.21
CA VAL A 74 12.64 24.88 10.84
C VAL A 74 11.34 24.94 10.06
N GLU A 75 11.43 25.41 8.80
CA GLU A 75 10.28 25.43 7.90
C GLU A 75 9.67 24.04 7.73
N PRO A 76 8.39 23.85 7.99
CA PRO A 76 7.73 22.58 7.83
C PRO A 76 7.67 22.11 6.37
N LEU A 77 8.00 20.86 6.12
CA LEU A 77 7.89 20.26 4.79
C LEU A 77 6.42 19.95 4.43
N PRO A 78 6.00 20.21 3.18
CA PRO A 78 4.70 19.74 2.68
C PRO A 78 4.50 18.24 2.81
N LEU A 79 3.26 17.80 2.98
CA LEU A 79 2.93 16.38 3.17
C LEU A 79 3.41 15.48 2.01
N GLY A 80 3.31 15.95 0.75
CA GLY A 80 3.85 15.23 -0.41
C GLY A 80 5.36 14.99 -0.31
N VAL A 81 6.13 15.96 0.21
CA VAL A 81 7.57 15.81 0.45
C VAL A 81 7.84 14.81 1.58
N LEU A 82 7.03 14.82 2.64
CA LEU A 82 7.13 13.82 3.71
C LEU A 82 6.78 12.40 3.22
N VAL A 83 5.87 12.28 2.26
CA VAL A 83 5.61 10.98 1.58
C VAL A 83 6.87 10.53 0.84
N ALA A 84 7.54 11.39 0.09
CA ALA A 84 8.79 11.07 -0.60
C ALA A 84 9.90 10.68 0.38
N ALA A 85 10.09 11.43 1.46
CA ALA A 85 11.07 11.14 2.50
C ALA A 85 10.84 9.76 3.14
N THR A 86 9.58 9.46 3.52
CA THR A 86 9.23 8.16 4.09
C THR A 86 9.35 7.02 3.07
N ALA A 87 9.00 7.24 1.79
CA ALA A 87 9.24 6.28 0.72
C ALA A 87 10.73 5.95 0.58
N GLY A 88 11.60 6.96 0.69
CA GLY A 88 13.05 6.79 0.61
C GLY A 88 13.61 5.93 1.73
N TRP A 89 13.41 6.32 3.00
CA TRP A 89 14.03 5.57 4.10
C TRP A 89 13.37 4.21 4.36
N MET A 90 12.06 4.07 4.15
CA MET A 90 11.40 2.77 4.22
C MET A 90 11.82 1.86 3.06
N GLY A 91 11.92 2.42 1.86
CA GLY A 91 12.45 1.71 0.70
C GLY A 91 13.87 1.20 0.94
N TYR A 92 14.76 2.03 1.50
CA TYR A 92 16.10 1.63 1.94
C TYR A 92 16.04 0.45 2.94
N MET A 93 15.19 0.52 3.94
CA MET A 93 15.03 -0.53 4.94
C MET A 93 14.58 -1.87 4.31
N ILE A 94 13.60 -1.82 3.39
CA ILE A 94 13.10 -2.99 2.66
C ILE A 94 14.19 -3.53 1.74
N GLN A 95 14.82 -2.68 0.95
CA GLN A 95 15.87 -3.04 0.00
C GLN A 95 17.03 -3.74 0.70
N GLN A 96 17.61 -3.14 1.74
CA GLN A 96 18.74 -3.72 2.50
C GLN A 96 18.33 -5.07 3.12
N SER A 97 17.15 -5.13 3.73
CA SER A 97 16.67 -6.36 4.38
C SER A 97 16.45 -7.48 3.38
N LEU A 98 15.86 -7.14 2.21
CA LEU A 98 15.59 -8.12 1.15
C LEU A 98 16.87 -8.58 0.46
N GLN A 99 17.82 -7.69 0.14
CA GLN A 99 19.13 -8.06 -0.39
C GLN A 99 19.84 -9.07 0.51
N ASN A 100 19.84 -8.83 1.82
CA ASN A 100 20.43 -9.74 2.79
C ASN A 100 19.69 -11.08 2.87
N ALA A 101 18.35 -11.07 2.75
CA ALA A 101 17.55 -12.29 2.77
C ALA A 101 17.77 -13.14 1.50
N LEU A 102 17.79 -12.49 0.32
CA LEU A 102 18.09 -13.15 -0.96
C LEU A 102 19.50 -13.77 -0.97
N ALA A 103 20.51 -13.05 -0.50
CA ALA A 103 21.89 -13.57 -0.41
C ALA A 103 21.95 -14.83 0.48
N ARG A 104 21.29 -14.83 1.65
CA ARG A 104 21.21 -16.01 2.51
C ARG A 104 20.46 -17.17 1.87
N ALA A 105 19.51 -16.89 1.00
CA ALA A 105 18.74 -17.91 0.26
C ALA A 105 19.44 -18.38 -1.03
N GLY A 106 20.62 -17.85 -1.38
CA GLY A 106 21.33 -18.16 -2.61
C GLY A 106 20.65 -17.63 -3.87
N VAL A 107 19.83 -16.59 -3.75
CA VAL A 107 19.11 -15.97 -4.88
C VAL A 107 19.87 -14.73 -5.37
N THR A 108 20.38 -14.80 -6.60
CA THR A 108 21.15 -13.71 -7.22
C THR A 108 20.22 -12.78 -7.97
N ARG A 109 19.59 -11.81 -7.26
CA ARG A 109 18.76 -10.77 -7.87
C ARG A 109 19.03 -9.43 -7.20
N GLN A 110 19.05 -8.37 -8.01
CA GLN A 110 19.20 -7.00 -7.51
C GLN A 110 17.87 -6.51 -6.97
N VAL A 111 17.92 -5.73 -5.89
CA VAL A 111 16.77 -5.00 -5.35
C VAL A 111 17.05 -3.52 -5.48
N VAL A 112 16.12 -2.76 -6.02
CA VAL A 112 16.24 -1.31 -6.20
C VAL A 112 15.01 -0.61 -5.66
N THR A 113 15.19 0.52 -5.00
CA THR A 113 14.11 1.40 -4.55
C THR A 113 14.05 2.61 -5.47
N LEU A 114 12.86 2.90 -5.98
CA LEU A 114 12.56 4.10 -6.74
C LEU A 114 11.61 5.00 -5.95
N ILE A 115 11.95 6.28 -5.84
CA ILE A 115 10.99 7.31 -5.49
C ILE A 115 10.13 7.53 -6.72
N THR A 116 8.83 7.33 -6.58
CA THR A 116 7.88 7.33 -7.70
C THR A 116 6.74 8.27 -7.39
N GLN A 117 6.36 9.05 -8.39
CA GLN A 117 5.29 10.02 -8.32
C GLN A 117 3.96 9.42 -8.78
N THR A 118 2.87 9.85 -8.18
CA THR A 118 1.53 9.35 -8.51
C THR A 118 0.67 10.49 -9.02
N LEU A 119 0.23 10.39 -10.27
CA LEU A 119 -0.60 11.41 -10.90
C LEU A 119 -2.02 11.38 -10.32
N CYS A 120 -2.53 12.57 -9.96
CA CYS A 120 -3.86 12.79 -9.40
C CYS A 120 -4.52 14.03 -10.05
N ASP A 121 -5.86 14.12 -9.98
CA ASP A 121 -6.58 15.33 -10.41
C ASP A 121 -6.50 16.39 -9.28
N PRO A 122 -5.98 17.61 -9.54
CA PRO A 122 -5.93 18.68 -8.55
C PRO A 122 -7.32 19.20 -8.14
N ARG A 123 -8.36 18.82 -8.87
CA ARG A 123 -9.77 19.17 -8.57
C ARG A 123 -10.50 18.09 -7.80
N ASP A 124 -9.83 16.96 -7.46
CA ASP A 124 -10.47 15.87 -6.70
C ASP A 124 -11.08 16.42 -5.39
N PRO A 125 -12.37 16.19 -5.11
CA PRO A 125 -13.02 16.68 -3.90
C PRO A 125 -12.39 16.15 -2.60
N ASN A 126 -11.71 15.00 -2.63
CA ASN A 126 -11.01 14.45 -1.48
C ASN A 126 -9.80 15.29 -1.03
N LEU A 127 -9.33 16.23 -1.86
CA LEU A 127 -8.33 17.22 -1.45
C LEU A 127 -8.87 18.20 -0.42
N ARG A 128 -10.17 18.56 -0.53
CA ARG A 128 -10.85 19.49 0.38
C ARG A 128 -11.56 18.79 1.55
N SER A 129 -11.78 17.49 1.42
CA SER A 129 -12.45 16.66 2.43
C SER A 129 -11.54 15.50 2.84
N PRO A 130 -10.60 15.73 3.78
CA PRO A 130 -9.66 14.69 4.22
C PRO A 130 -10.36 13.46 4.78
N THR A 131 -10.04 12.28 4.27
CA THR A 131 -10.67 11.02 4.68
C THR A 131 -9.67 9.92 5.02
N LYS A 132 -8.40 10.06 4.63
CA LYS A 132 -7.38 9.01 4.82
C LYS A 132 -6.76 9.10 6.21
N PRO A 133 -6.93 8.08 7.08
CA PRO A 133 -6.24 8.05 8.37
C PRO A 133 -4.74 7.88 8.20
N ILE A 134 -3.95 8.72 8.87
CA ILE A 134 -2.48 8.67 8.93
C ILE A 134 -1.99 8.77 10.37
N GLY A 135 -0.72 8.42 10.59
CA GLY A 135 -0.10 8.42 11.92
C GLY A 135 -0.51 7.23 12.79
N HIS A 136 -0.10 7.25 14.02
CA HIS A 136 -0.54 6.34 15.09
C HIS A 136 -1.83 6.84 15.75
N ALA A 137 -2.41 6.02 16.61
CA ALA A 137 -3.52 6.44 17.45
C ALA A 137 -3.09 7.65 18.31
N LEU A 138 -3.96 8.64 18.39
CA LEU A 138 -3.73 9.89 19.09
C LEU A 138 -4.23 9.76 20.54
N ASP A 139 -3.46 10.27 21.49
CA ASP A 139 -3.95 10.49 22.84
C ASP A 139 -4.95 11.67 22.91
N PRO A 140 -5.78 11.76 23.95
CA PRO A 140 -6.81 12.80 24.06
C PRO A 140 -6.26 14.24 24.01
N VAL A 141 -5.05 14.47 24.53
CA VAL A 141 -4.42 15.80 24.53
C VAL A 141 -4.06 16.21 23.10
N ARG A 142 -3.48 15.31 22.35
CA ARG A 142 -3.16 15.55 20.92
C ARG A 142 -4.42 15.72 20.08
N VAL A 143 -5.49 14.94 20.33
CA VAL A 143 -6.78 15.12 19.67
C VAL A 143 -7.30 16.54 19.88
N ALA A 144 -7.39 17.00 21.14
CA ALA A 144 -7.87 18.35 21.47
C ALA A 144 -7.01 19.43 20.79
N ARG A 145 -5.67 19.28 20.82
CA ARG A 145 -4.74 20.22 20.17
C ARG A 145 -4.93 20.31 18.66
N LEU A 146 -5.11 19.17 17.98
CA LEU A 146 -5.33 19.15 16.53
C LEU A 146 -6.70 19.74 16.17
N GLN A 147 -7.74 19.43 16.94
CA GLN A 147 -9.08 20.01 16.74
C GLN A 147 -9.09 21.53 16.92
N ALA A 148 -8.39 22.03 17.93
CA ALA A 148 -8.25 23.49 18.19
C ALA A 148 -7.53 24.21 17.02
N ARG A 149 -6.70 23.49 16.24
CA ARG A 149 -6.00 23.99 15.05
C ARG A 149 -6.78 23.75 13.75
N GLY A 150 -8.01 23.24 13.82
CA GLY A 150 -8.82 22.90 12.64
C GLY A 150 -8.33 21.70 11.85
N VAL A 151 -7.42 20.88 12.42
CA VAL A 151 -6.90 19.68 11.75
C VAL A 151 -7.93 18.56 11.91
N PRO A 152 -8.40 17.93 10.81
CA PRO A 152 -9.39 16.88 10.87
C PRO A 152 -8.87 15.62 11.54
N VAL A 153 -9.62 15.12 12.50
CA VAL A 153 -9.38 13.84 13.19
C VAL A 153 -10.64 12.99 13.18
N LYS A 154 -10.48 11.67 13.22
CA LYS A 154 -11.60 10.72 13.23
C LYS A 154 -11.35 9.62 14.27
N GLU A 155 -12.40 9.25 14.97
CA GLU A 155 -12.44 8.05 15.78
C GLU A 155 -12.67 6.84 14.87
N GLU A 156 -11.70 5.93 14.76
CA GLU A 156 -11.80 4.69 13.96
C GLU A 156 -12.41 3.56 14.77
N GLN A 157 -12.06 3.49 16.07
CA GLN A 157 -12.61 2.56 17.04
C GLN A 157 -12.78 3.33 18.36
N ARG A 158 -13.65 2.87 19.23
CA ARG A 158 -13.92 3.54 20.51
C ARG A 158 -12.62 3.90 21.25
N GLY A 159 -12.37 5.19 21.42
CA GLY A 159 -11.16 5.73 22.06
C GLY A 159 -9.89 5.77 21.18
N SER A 160 -9.95 5.28 19.93
CA SER A 160 -8.82 5.27 19.01
C SER A 160 -9.00 6.32 17.91
N TRP A 161 -8.38 7.47 18.07
CA TRP A 161 -8.46 8.60 17.16
C TRP A 161 -7.24 8.65 16.22
N ARG A 162 -7.47 9.04 14.98
CA ARG A 162 -6.43 9.24 13.98
C ARG A 162 -6.58 10.61 13.30
N ARG A 163 -5.46 11.21 12.90
CA ARG A 163 -5.47 12.35 11.99
C ARG A 163 -5.91 11.91 10.60
N LEU A 164 -6.68 12.77 9.91
CA LEU A 164 -7.05 12.58 8.52
C LEU A 164 -6.19 13.44 7.61
N ALA A 165 -5.83 12.90 6.45
CA ALA A 165 -5.13 13.58 5.38
C ALA A 165 -5.98 13.61 4.10
N PRO A 166 -5.78 14.61 3.22
CA PRO A 166 -6.29 14.60 1.87
C PRO A 166 -5.79 13.37 1.11
N SER A 167 -6.66 12.71 0.34
CA SER A 167 -6.27 11.52 -0.42
C SER A 167 -7.02 11.48 -1.76
N PRO A 168 -6.49 12.19 -2.78
CA PRO A 168 -7.08 12.20 -4.11
C PRO A 168 -6.99 10.81 -4.75
N ARG A 169 -7.84 10.55 -5.73
CA ARG A 169 -7.80 9.30 -6.50
C ARG A 169 -6.60 9.31 -7.44
N PRO A 170 -5.72 8.30 -7.34
CA PRO A 170 -4.61 8.15 -8.27
C PRO A 170 -5.12 7.74 -9.66
N SER A 171 -4.45 8.19 -10.72
CA SER A 171 -4.77 7.87 -12.12
C SER A 171 -3.66 7.12 -12.85
N ALA A 172 -2.39 7.42 -12.54
CA ALA A 172 -1.21 6.80 -13.15
C ALA A 172 0.01 6.86 -12.23
N VAL A 173 1.00 6.01 -12.49
CA VAL A 173 2.35 6.10 -11.92
C VAL A 173 3.26 6.75 -12.97
N VAL A 174 3.94 7.83 -12.60
CA VAL A 174 4.78 8.60 -13.55
C VAL A 174 5.92 7.74 -14.08
N GLU A 175 6.64 7.03 -13.22
CA GLU A 175 7.82 6.22 -13.54
C GLU A 175 7.49 4.78 -13.98
N ARG A 176 6.25 4.49 -14.39
CA ARG A 176 5.78 3.14 -14.75
C ARG A 176 6.66 2.42 -15.78
N GLU A 177 7.17 3.14 -16.78
CA GLU A 177 8.01 2.56 -17.83
C GLU A 177 9.36 2.08 -17.27
N MET A 178 9.99 2.87 -16.41
CA MET A 178 11.23 2.48 -15.75
C MET A 178 11.01 1.30 -14.82
N ILE A 179 9.91 1.30 -14.05
CA ILE A 179 9.56 0.17 -13.19
C ILE A 179 9.37 -1.09 -14.04
N HIS A 180 8.62 -0.99 -15.14
CA HIS A 180 8.40 -2.11 -16.06
C HIS A 180 9.71 -2.69 -16.60
N HIS A 181 10.61 -1.83 -17.10
CA HIS A 181 11.92 -2.27 -17.62
C HIS A 181 12.76 -3.00 -16.57
N LEU A 182 12.84 -2.47 -15.36
CA LEU A 182 13.63 -3.09 -14.29
C LEU A 182 13.01 -4.43 -13.83
N VAL A 183 11.71 -4.48 -13.70
CA VAL A 183 10.97 -5.71 -13.35
C VAL A 183 11.14 -6.77 -14.43
N ALA A 184 10.97 -6.41 -15.70
CA ALA A 184 11.16 -7.31 -16.84
C ALA A 184 12.61 -7.80 -16.95
N ALA A 185 13.60 -6.97 -16.59
CA ALA A 185 15.01 -7.36 -16.51
C ALA A 185 15.33 -8.32 -15.34
N GLY A 186 14.32 -8.67 -14.51
CA GLY A 186 14.46 -9.59 -13.39
C GLY A 186 14.88 -8.95 -12.08
N HIS A 187 14.97 -7.62 -12.00
CA HIS A 187 15.18 -6.92 -10.73
C HIS A 187 13.93 -6.94 -9.87
N ILE A 188 14.09 -6.86 -8.55
CA ILE A 188 12.98 -6.63 -7.62
C ILE A 188 12.91 -5.13 -7.37
N VAL A 189 11.80 -4.52 -7.71
CA VAL A 189 11.63 -3.07 -7.64
C VAL A 189 10.72 -2.69 -6.49
N VAL A 190 11.22 -1.93 -5.53
CA VAL A 190 10.41 -1.28 -4.48
C VAL A 190 10.02 0.08 -5.01
N ALA A 191 8.73 0.27 -5.28
CA ALA A 191 8.18 1.46 -5.90
C ALA A 191 6.89 1.92 -5.20
N CYS A 192 6.43 3.10 -5.50
CA CYS A 192 5.18 3.66 -4.99
C CYS A 192 5.07 3.59 -3.45
N GLY A 193 6.19 3.85 -2.76
CA GLY A 193 6.23 3.88 -1.31
C GLY A 193 5.23 4.89 -0.74
N GLY A 194 4.35 4.43 0.18
CA GLY A 194 3.26 5.24 0.71
C GLY A 194 2.15 5.59 -0.29
N GLY A 195 2.16 4.97 -1.47
CA GLY A 195 1.33 5.33 -2.61
C GLY A 195 2.02 6.31 -3.58
N GLY A 196 3.27 6.70 -3.30
CA GLY A 196 4.00 7.74 -4.02
C GLY A 196 3.52 9.16 -3.69
N PRO A 197 4.43 10.17 -3.69
CA PRO A 197 4.04 11.57 -3.58
C PRO A 197 3.06 11.94 -4.70
N PRO A 198 1.87 12.47 -4.33
CA PRO A 198 0.88 12.87 -5.32
C PRO A 198 1.33 14.10 -6.09
N VAL A 199 1.17 14.06 -7.40
CA VAL A 199 1.46 15.17 -8.31
C VAL A 199 0.30 15.38 -9.30
N TYR A 200 0.25 16.53 -9.94
CA TYR A 200 -0.69 16.82 -11.03
C TYR A 200 0.07 17.42 -12.23
N ASP A 201 -0.54 17.36 -13.40
CA ASP A 201 0.02 17.99 -14.62
C ASP A 201 -0.43 19.46 -14.65
N ASP A 202 0.53 20.35 -14.34
CA ASP A 202 0.34 21.79 -14.41
C ASP A 202 0.62 22.29 -15.83
N PRO A 203 -0.23 23.16 -16.40
CA PRO A 203 -0.05 23.67 -17.76
C PRO A 203 1.27 24.40 -18.00
N THR A 204 1.87 24.98 -16.96
CA THR A 204 3.08 25.80 -17.05
C THR A 204 4.32 25.06 -16.55
N LEU A 205 4.20 24.44 -15.38
CA LEU A 205 5.32 23.83 -14.65
C LEU A 205 5.45 22.33 -14.88
N ARG A 206 4.49 21.72 -15.55
CA ARG A 206 4.38 20.29 -15.82
C ARG A 206 3.99 19.54 -14.54
N LEU A 207 4.87 18.78 -13.91
CA LEU A 207 4.54 18.03 -12.71
C LEU A 207 4.72 18.89 -11.45
N GLU A 208 3.61 19.15 -10.76
CA GLU A 208 3.58 19.87 -9.50
C GLU A 208 3.03 19.02 -8.35
N GLY A 209 3.55 19.23 -7.13
CA GLY A 209 3.19 18.46 -5.94
C GLY A 209 1.81 18.82 -5.39
N LEU A 210 1.11 17.81 -4.89
CA LEU A 210 -0.12 17.97 -4.08
C LEU A 210 0.17 17.70 -2.60
N ASP A 211 -0.34 18.55 -1.72
CA ASP A 211 -0.20 18.37 -0.26
C ASP A 211 -1.17 17.29 0.26
N ALA A 212 -0.93 16.05 -0.13
CA ALA A 212 -1.83 14.92 0.05
C ALA A 212 -1.06 13.60 0.16
N VAL A 213 -1.80 12.51 0.40
CA VAL A 213 -1.30 11.12 0.35
C VAL A 213 -2.11 10.30 -0.64
N ALA A 214 -1.48 9.45 -1.43
CA ALA A 214 -2.17 8.49 -2.27
C ALA A 214 -2.50 7.19 -1.52
N ASP A 215 -3.55 6.48 -1.93
CA ASP A 215 -3.86 5.17 -1.37
C ASP A 215 -3.00 4.09 -2.02
N LYS A 216 -2.14 3.42 -1.24
CA LYS A 216 -1.20 2.42 -1.74
C LYS A 216 -1.86 1.24 -2.45
N ASP A 217 -3.05 0.80 -2.01
CA ASP A 217 -3.73 -0.36 -2.61
C ASP A 217 -4.25 0.02 -3.99
N ARG A 218 -4.82 1.23 -4.14
CA ARG A 218 -5.22 1.77 -5.44
C ARG A 218 -4.03 1.97 -6.38
N VAL A 219 -2.93 2.51 -5.86
CA VAL A 219 -1.70 2.72 -6.66
C VAL A 219 -1.09 1.38 -7.07
N ALA A 220 -1.09 0.36 -6.21
CA ALA A 220 -0.63 -0.98 -6.55
C ALA A 220 -1.47 -1.60 -7.68
N ALA A 221 -2.79 -1.39 -7.68
CA ALA A 221 -3.66 -1.85 -8.77
C ALA A 221 -3.37 -1.12 -10.10
N ILE A 222 -3.12 0.19 -10.04
CA ILE A 222 -2.74 1.00 -11.22
C ILE A 222 -1.38 0.55 -11.75
N LEU A 223 -0.37 0.44 -10.88
CA LEU A 223 0.96 -0.05 -11.26
C LEU A 223 0.86 -1.44 -11.89
N GLY A 224 0.09 -2.35 -11.28
CA GLY A 224 -0.09 -3.69 -11.81
C GLY A 224 -0.65 -3.70 -13.24
N ARG A 225 -1.64 -2.86 -13.52
CA ARG A 225 -2.16 -2.65 -14.87
C ARG A 225 -1.08 -2.09 -15.81
N GLU A 226 -0.35 -1.06 -15.37
CA GLU A 226 0.61 -0.31 -16.20
C GLU A 226 1.87 -1.12 -16.54
N ILE A 227 2.24 -2.09 -15.70
CA ILE A 227 3.36 -3.02 -15.98
C ILE A 227 2.88 -4.40 -16.45
N ALA A 228 1.61 -4.53 -16.83
CA ALA A 228 0.99 -5.78 -17.29
C ALA A 228 1.21 -6.96 -16.30
N ALA A 229 1.02 -6.74 -15.01
CA ALA A 229 1.17 -7.79 -14.02
C ALA A 229 0.04 -8.84 -14.12
N ASP A 230 0.39 -10.10 -13.92
CA ASP A 230 -0.57 -11.21 -13.87
C ASP A 230 -1.29 -11.29 -12.53
N VAL A 231 -0.61 -10.91 -11.46
CA VAL A 231 -1.14 -11.02 -10.10
C VAL A 231 -0.93 -9.73 -9.33
N LEU A 232 -1.99 -9.27 -8.64
CA LEU A 232 -1.92 -8.28 -7.57
C LEU A 232 -2.11 -9.00 -6.22
N LEU A 233 -1.07 -9.07 -5.40
CA LEU A 233 -1.11 -9.66 -4.07
C LEU A 233 -1.12 -8.56 -3.00
N ILE A 234 -2.25 -8.38 -2.33
CA ILE A 234 -2.43 -7.40 -1.25
C ILE A 234 -2.26 -8.12 0.10
N LEU A 235 -1.12 -7.89 0.73
CA LEU A 235 -0.79 -8.45 2.04
C LEU A 235 -1.23 -7.51 3.16
N THR A 236 -1.99 -8.04 4.11
CA THR A 236 -2.62 -7.29 5.20
C THR A 236 -2.53 -8.07 6.51
N ASN A 237 -3.23 -7.62 7.56
CA ASN A 237 -3.27 -8.25 8.89
C ASN A 237 -4.53 -9.09 9.13
N VAL A 238 -5.31 -9.36 8.09
CA VAL A 238 -6.48 -10.24 8.14
C VAL A 238 -6.32 -11.31 7.07
N ASP A 239 -6.78 -12.50 7.38
CA ASP A 239 -6.57 -13.70 6.56
C ASP A 239 -7.47 -13.75 5.30
N ALA A 240 -8.61 -13.03 5.28
CA ALA A 240 -9.53 -13.00 4.15
C ALA A 240 -10.45 -11.77 4.19
N VAL A 241 -11.24 -11.58 3.14
CA VAL A 241 -12.45 -10.75 3.14
C VAL A 241 -13.59 -11.56 3.80
N TYR A 242 -14.43 -10.90 4.57
CA TYR A 242 -15.49 -11.56 5.32
C TYR A 242 -16.87 -10.99 5.02
N HIS A 243 -17.87 -11.85 4.95
CA HIS A 243 -19.26 -11.48 5.22
C HIS A 243 -19.44 -11.26 6.71
N ALA A 244 -20.28 -10.29 7.08
CA ALA A 244 -20.67 -10.01 8.45
C ALA A 244 -19.49 -9.96 9.45
N TYR A 245 -18.39 -9.32 9.07
CA TYR A 245 -17.16 -9.22 9.88
C TYR A 245 -17.45 -8.70 11.29
N GLY A 246 -16.86 -9.36 12.30
CA GLY A 246 -17.03 -8.99 13.71
C GLY A 246 -18.36 -9.42 14.33
N THR A 247 -19.17 -10.26 13.66
CA THR A 247 -20.40 -10.84 14.17
C THR A 247 -20.31 -12.36 14.32
N PRO A 248 -21.21 -13.02 15.06
CA PRO A 248 -21.27 -14.49 15.12
C PRO A 248 -21.50 -15.17 13.77
N GLN A 249 -22.03 -14.44 12.78
CA GLN A 249 -22.28 -14.92 11.41
C GLN A 249 -21.10 -14.68 10.46
N GLN A 250 -19.95 -14.25 10.98
CA GLN A 250 -18.75 -14.00 10.19
C GLN A 250 -18.34 -15.24 9.39
N LYS A 251 -18.19 -15.06 8.07
CA LYS A 251 -17.76 -16.12 7.16
C LYS A 251 -16.73 -15.61 6.17
N ALA A 252 -15.59 -16.28 6.07
CA ALA A 252 -14.55 -15.95 5.11
C ALA A 252 -15.00 -16.19 3.67
N ILE A 253 -14.72 -15.25 2.78
CA ILE A 253 -14.97 -15.34 1.35
C ILE A 253 -13.67 -15.78 0.68
N ARG A 254 -13.60 -17.00 0.15
CA ARG A 254 -12.40 -17.55 -0.50
C ARG A 254 -12.28 -17.14 -1.97
N ARG A 255 -13.42 -17.02 -2.66
CA ARG A 255 -13.49 -16.53 -4.05
C ARG A 255 -14.51 -15.42 -4.14
N LEU A 256 -14.17 -14.41 -4.91
CA LEU A 256 -14.98 -13.22 -5.10
C LEU A 256 -14.93 -12.83 -6.59
N THR A 257 -16.06 -12.96 -7.28
CA THR A 257 -16.17 -12.49 -8.66
C THR A 257 -16.28 -10.96 -8.68
N LEU A 258 -16.04 -10.33 -9.84
CA LEU A 258 -16.24 -8.89 -10.00
C LEU A 258 -17.66 -8.46 -9.62
N ALA A 259 -18.68 -9.22 -10.03
CA ALA A 259 -20.07 -8.93 -9.71
C ALA A 259 -20.33 -8.97 -8.18
N GLN A 260 -19.76 -9.96 -7.49
CA GLN A 260 -19.86 -10.05 -6.03
C GLN A 260 -19.06 -8.94 -5.34
N ALA A 261 -17.88 -8.57 -5.86
CA ALA A 261 -17.11 -7.45 -5.35
C ALA A 261 -17.88 -6.14 -5.47
N ASP A 262 -18.51 -5.88 -6.61
CA ASP A 262 -19.34 -4.69 -6.83
C ASP A 262 -20.54 -4.65 -5.88
N HIS A 263 -21.19 -5.81 -5.64
CA HIS A 263 -22.28 -5.91 -4.67
C HIS A 263 -21.82 -5.58 -3.24
N LEU A 264 -20.68 -6.13 -2.80
CA LEU A 264 -20.10 -5.82 -1.49
C LEU A 264 -19.71 -4.35 -1.37
N LEU A 265 -19.18 -3.75 -2.45
CA LEU A 265 -18.80 -2.33 -2.49
C LEU A 265 -20.01 -1.39 -2.50
N ALA A 266 -21.11 -1.78 -3.12
CA ALA A 266 -22.37 -1.03 -3.06
C ALA A 266 -23.02 -1.09 -1.67
N GLY A 267 -22.80 -2.18 -0.94
CA GLY A 267 -23.30 -2.41 0.40
C GLY A 267 -22.50 -1.71 1.51
N LYS A 268 -22.93 -1.92 2.75
CA LYS A 268 -22.25 -1.42 3.96
C LYS A 268 -21.41 -2.50 4.67
N GLU A 269 -21.37 -3.72 4.15
CA GLU A 269 -20.76 -4.89 4.81
C GLU A 269 -19.27 -4.74 5.06
N LEU A 270 -18.53 -4.09 4.16
CA LEU A 270 -17.10 -3.82 4.31
C LEU A 270 -16.78 -2.68 5.30
N GLY A 271 -17.80 -2.03 5.85
CA GLY A 271 -17.64 -0.89 6.75
C GLY A 271 -16.86 0.26 6.14
N THR A 272 -16.40 1.17 7.00
CA THR A 272 -15.54 2.32 6.62
C THR A 272 -14.05 2.06 6.84
N GLY A 273 -13.67 0.81 7.17
CA GLY A 273 -12.31 0.41 7.52
C GLY A 273 -11.38 0.20 6.32
N SER A 274 -10.23 -0.39 6.59
CA SER A 274 -9.17 -0.60 5.59
C SER A 274 -9.47 -1.68 4.55
N MET A 275 -10.53 -2.49 4.72
CA MET A 275 -10.85 -3.59 3.80
C MET A 275 -11.49 -3.08 2.50
N ARG A 276 -12.40 -2.10 2.58
CA ARG A 276 -13.06 -1.53 1.39
C ARG A 276 -12.07 -1.05 0.31
N PRO A 277 -11.04 -0.23 0.60
CA PRO A 277 -10.04 0.16 -0.39
C PRO A 277 -9.30 -1.03 -1.02
N LYS A 278 -9.08 -2.13 -0.29
CA LYS A 278 -8.43 -3.34 -0.82
C LYS A 278 -9.30 -4.08 -1.81
N VAL A 279 -10.59 -4.25 -1.49
CA VAL A 279 -11.55 -4.87 -2.41
C VAL A 279 -11.75 -3.99 -3.65
N GLU A 280 -11.82 -2.66 -3.49
CA GLU A 280 -11.86 -1.71 -4.62
C GLU A 280 -10.64 -1.85 -5.52
N ALA A 281 -9.44 -1.89 -4.96
CA ALA A 281 -8.19 -2.04 -5.69
C ALA A 281 -8.11 -3.40 -6.42
N ALA A 282 -8.46 -4.48 -5.72
CA ALA A 282 -8.48 -5.83 -6.29
C ALA A 282 -9.47 -5.93 -7.46
N ALA A 283 -10.69 -5.42 -7.30
CA ALA A 283 -11.69 -5.40 -8.36
C ALA A 283 -11.26 -4.52 -9.54
N ALA A 284 -10.66 -3.34 -9.28
CA ALA A 284 -10.15 -2.45 -10.32
C ALA A 284 -9.03 -3.10 -11.14
N PHE A 285 -8.09 -3.78 -10.48
CA PHE A 285 -7.02 -4.51 -11.15
C PHE A 285 -7.57 -5.61 -12.05
N VAL A 286 -8.44 -6.47 -11.53
CA VAL A 286 -9.02 -7.59 -12.29
C VAL A 286 -9.87 -7.09 -13.48
N ARG A 287 -10.61 -5.99 -13.29
CA ARG A 287 -11.45 -5.38 -14.34
C ARG A 287 -10.62 -4.81 -15.49
N ALA A 288 -9.47 -4.22 -15.19
CA ALA A 288 -8.60 -3.56 -16.15
C ALA A 288 -7.76 -4.54 -16.98
N GLY A 289 -7.58 -5.78 -16.52
CA GLY A 289 -6.80 -6.78 -17.23
C GLY A 289 -7.56 -7.40 -18.40
N GLU A 290 -6.83 -7.89 -19.40
CA GLU A 290 -7.41 -8.55 -20.59
C GLU A 290 -7.93 -9.98 -20.33
N GLY A 291 -7.95 -10.42 -19.07
CA GLY A 291 -8.60 -11.68 -18.67
C GLY A 291 -7.86 -12.96 -19.03
N GLY A 292 -6.55 -12.94 -19.17
CA GLY A 292 -5.75 -14.17 -19.30
C GLY A 292 -5.96 -15.13 -18.11
N PRO A 293 -5.75 -16.45 -18.30
CA PRO A 293 -6.10 -17.48 -17.31
C PRO A 293 -5.35 -17.39 -15.98
N GLY A 294 -4.41 -16.46 -15.82
CA GLY A 294 -3.66 -16.19 -14.58
C GLY A 294 -3.99 -14.87 -13.91
N HIS A 295 -4.74 -13.99 -14.56
CA HIS A 295 -4.98 -12.62 -14.11
C HIS A 295 -5.98 -12.58 -12.95
N ARG A 296 -5.47 -12.27 -11.75
CA ARG A 296 -6.26 -12.24 -10.52
C ARG A 296 -5.66 -11.30 -9.46
N ALA A 297 -6.48 -10.85 -8.55
CA ALA A 297 -6.02 -10.19 -7.33
C ALA A 297 -6.26 -11.09 -6.11
N ILE A 298 -5.38 -11.00 -5.12
CA ILE A 298 -5.44 -11.81 -3.91
C ILE A 298 -5.29 -10.89 -2.71
N ILE A 299 -6.18 -11.04 -1.72
CA ILE A 299 -6.10 -10.36 -0.42
C ILE A 299 -5.86 -11.42 0.64
N ALA A 300 -4.74 -11.34 1.35
CA ALA A 300 -4.35 -12.36 2.31
C ALA A 300 -3.57 -11.77 3.50
N GLU A 301 -3.49 -12.55 4.56
CA GLU A 301 -2.57 -12.27 5.65
C GLU A 301 -1.11 -12.42 5.18
N LEU A 302 -0.24 -11.56 5.71
CA LEU A 302 1.17 -11.51 5.33
C LEU A 302 1.86 -12.88 5.39
N ALA A 303 1.65 -13.64 6.48
CA ALA A 303 2.24 -14.96 6.67
C ALA A 303 1.70 -16.03 5.69
N GLN A 304 0.52 -15.80 5.13
CA GLN A 304 -0.17 -16.74 4.24
C GLN A 304 -0.05 -16.40 2.76
N GLY A 305 0.78 -15.41 2.39
CA GLY A 305 0.90 -14.92 1.02
C GLY A 305 1.18 -16.00 -0.02
N LEU A 306 2.05 -16.96 0.30
CA LEU A 306 2.38 -18.10 -0.60
C LEU A 306 1.22 -19.09 -0.72
N ALA A 307 0.62 -19.49 0.38
CA ALA A 307 -0.56 -20.36 0.39
C ALA A 307 -1.75 -19.71 -0.35
N ALA A 308 -1.88 -18.39 -0.25
CA ALA A 308 -2.91 -17.65 -0.96
C ALA A 308 -2.69 -17.65 -2.49
N LEU A 309 -1.46 -17.61 -2.97
CA LEU A 309 -1.13 -17.76 -4.38
C LEU A 309 -1.49 -19.15 -4.93
N GLN A 310 -1.44 -20.18 -4.09
CA GLN A 310 -1.85 -21.56 -4.38
C GLN A 310 -3.35 -21.77 -4.23
N GLY A 311 -4.09 -20.76 -3.77
CA GLY A 311 -5.55 -20.84 -3.55
C GLY A 311 -5.96 -21.49 -2.23
N GLU A 312 -5.01 -21.74 -1.33
CA GLU A 312 -5.23 -22.41 -0.04
C GLU A 312 -5.61 -21.43 1.08
N ALA A 313 -5.34 -20.14 0.90
CA ALA A 313 -5.63 -19.07 1.87
C ALA A 313 -6.12 -17.79 1.16
N GLY A 314 -6.49 -16.80 1.94
CA GLY A 314 -6.88 -15.49 1.42
C GLY A 314 -8.24 -15.46 0.75
N THR A 315 -8.48 -14.34 0.06
CA THR A 315 -9.59 -14.13 -0.87
C THR A 315 -9.02 -13.87 -2.25
N THR A 316 -9.35 -14.72 -3.21
CA THR A 316 -9.00 -14.51 -4.62
C THR A 316 -10.13 -13.79 -5.33
N VAL A 317 -9.82 -12.68 -5.99
CA VAL A 317 -10.74 -11.93 -6.84
C VAL A 317 -10.46 -12.28 -8.29
N THR A 318 -11.49 -12.67 -9.01
CA THR A 318 -11.42 -13.08 -10.42
C THR A 318 -12.53 -12.39 -11.24
N ARG A 319 -12.45 -12.46 -12.56
CA ARG A 319 -13.49 -11.90 -13.43
C ARG A 319 -14.81 -12.66 -13.27
N ASP A 320 -14.73 -13.99 -13.21
CA ASP A 320 -15.85 -14.95 -13.09
C ASP A 320 -15.63 -15.89 -11.88
#